data_f24a26ff54b9f5c9d39c95f280d842fc
#
_entry.id   f24a26ff54b9f5c9d39c95f280d842fc
#
_cell.length_a   1.000
_cell.length_b   1.000
_cell.length_c   1.000
_cell.angle_alpha   90.00
_cell.angle_beta   90.00
_cell.angle_gamma   90.00
#
_symmetry.space_group_name_H-M   'P 1'
#
loop_
_entity.id
_entity.type
_entity.pdbx_description
1 polymer ?
#
loop_
_entity_poly.entity_id
_entity_poly.type
_entity_poly.pdbx_seq_one_letter_code
_entity_poly.pdbx_strand_id
1 'polypeptide(L)'
;MAINVLEVIRQGQVGGGESHLLDLIAGFDNRVNPIVLSFTGGQMIDALTQRGVKCHVVNTSHPFDVRITRQIKELILRENIQLIHAHGSRAASNVAFIARKLHIPMVYTVHGWSFHQDQSFFIKRLRAWSEKIICKLSKEVICVSESNRITGQKTFGLKHSIVIENGINLTKFNPHREFSNLRNEFGFTDEDFVIGFV
;
A
#
# COMPACT_ATOMS: atom_id res chain seq x y z
N MET A 1 14.76 -18.77 -10.28
CA MET A 1 15.31 -17.92 -9.17
C MET A 1 14.19 -16.99 -8.71
N ALA A 2 14.08 -16.78 -7.40
CA ALA A 2 13.14 -15.78 -6.85
C ALA A 2 13.64 -14.37 -7.15
N ILE A 3 12.71 -13.43 -7.37
CA ILE A 3 13.04 -12.01 -7.53
C ILE A 3 12.90 -11.30 -6.17
N ASN A 4 13.82 -10.40 -5.86
CA ASN A 4 13.73 -9.55 -4.68
C ASN A 4 12.81 -8.36 -4.95
N VAL A 5 11.67 -8.32 -4.27
CA VAL A 5 10.68 -7.26 -4.41
C VAL A 5 10.66 -6.40 -3.15
N LEU A 6 10.84 -5.08 -3.31
CA LEU A 6 10.70 -4.13 -2.23
C LEU A 6 9.25 -3.65 -2.15
N GLU A 7 8.52 -4.15 -1.18
CA GLU A 7 7.18 -3.70 -0.83
C GLU A 7 7.29 -2.45 0.04
N VAL A 8 6.84 -1.30 -0.47
CA VAL A 8 6.99 -0.01 0.21
C VAL A 8 5.64 0.50 0.67
N ILE A 9 5.53 0.79 1.96
CA ILE A 9 4.28 1.27 2.57
C ILE A 9 4.52 2.48 3.48
N ARG A 10 3.48 3.30 3.64
CA ARG A 10 3.56 4.53 4.43
C ARG A 10 3.82 4.27 5.91
N GLN A 11 3.15 3.29 6.50
CA GLN A 11 3.14 3.07 7.95
C GLN A 11 3.13 1.58 8.29
N GLY A 12 3.65 1.25 9.46
CA GLY A 12 3.70 -0.10 9.99
C GLY A 12 2.58 -0.43 10.98
N GLN A 13 1.59 0.45 11.16
CA GLN A 13 0.41 0.22 11.98
C GLN A 13 -0.59 -0.68 11.24
N VAL A 14 -1.62 -1.17 11.92
CA VAL A 14 -2.70 -1.93 11.28
C VAL A 14 -3.73 -0.98 10.70
N GLY A 15 -4.06 -1.18 9.41
CA GLY A 15 -5.05 -0.41 8.66
C GLY A 15 -5.39 -1.14 7.36
N GLY A 16 -6.23 -0.56 6.50
CA GLY A 16 -6.69 -1.22 5.28
C GLY A 16 -5.57 -1.57 4.29
N GLY A 17 -4.63 -0.65 4.05
CA GLY A 17 -3.49 -0.88 3.15
C GLY A 17 -2.49 -1.88 3.74
N GLU A 18 -2.31 -1.85 5.04
CA GLU A 18 -1.41 -2.72 5.79
C GLU A 18 -1.96 -4.16 5.86
N SER A 19 -3.27 -4.32 6.06
CA SER A 19 -3.94 -5.63 6.00
C SER A 19 -3.83 -6.23 4.60
N HIS A 20 -4.01 -5.40 3.55
CA HIS A 20 -3.80 -5.83 2.17
C HIS A 20 -2.35 -6.30 1.94
N LEU A 21 -1.34 -5.59 2.45
CA LEU A 21 0.06 -5.99 2.31
C LEU A 21 0.36 -7.31 3.03
N LEU A 22 -0.20 -7.53 4.23
CA LEU A 22 -0.07 -8.79 4.96
C LEU A 22 -0.64 -9.97 4.18
N ASP A 23 -1.83 -9.81 3.57
CA ASP A 23 -2.49 -10.84 2.78
C ASP A 23 -1.74 -11.06 1.44
N LEU A 24 -1.26 -10.00 0.80
CA LEU A 24 -0.45 -10.07 -0.42
C LEU A 24 0.84 -10.89 -0.19
N ILE A 25 1.59 -10.57 0.86
CA ILE A 25 2.83 -11.28 1.20
C ILE A 25 2.56 -12.75 1.56
N ALA A 26 1.46 -13.01 2.25
CA ALA A 26 1.05 -14.39 2.57
C ALA A 26 0.66 -15.21 1.33
N GLY A 27 0.24 -14.55 0.25
CA GLY A 27 -0.11 -15.18 -1.02
C GLY A 27 1.06 -15.37 -1.98
N PHE A 28 2.24 -14.85 -1.68
CA PHE A 28 3.41 -15.03 -2.54
C PHE A 28 3.92 -16.48 -2.51
N ASP A 29 4.30 -16.97 -3.66
CA ASP A 29 4.99 -18.24 -3.81
C ASP A 29 6.53 -18.05 -3.81
N ASN A 30 7.26 -19.15 -4.01
CA ASN A 30 8.73 -19.16 -4.02
C ASN A 30 9.38 -18.40 -5.18
N ARG A 31 8.62 -17.77 -6.07
CA ARG A 31 9.13 -16.89 -7.14
C ARG A 31 9.39 -15.47 -6.65
N VAL A 32 8.82 -15.08 -5.51
CA VAL A 32 8.93 -13.74 -4.94
C VAL A 32 9.58 -13.81 -3.56
N ASN A 33 10.64 -13.03 -3.37
CA ASN A 33 11.27 -12.81 -2.07
C ASN A 33 10.91 -11.38 -1.61
N PRO A 34 9.90 -11.21 -0.74
CA PRO A 34 9.47 -9.88 -0.31
C PRO A 34 10.44 -9.31 0.74
N ILE A 35 10.81 -8.06 0.54
CA ILE A 35 11.49 -7.20 1.52
C ILE A 35 10.58 -6.00 1.76
N VAL A 36 10.29 -5.67 3.01
CA VAL A 36 9.37 -4.58 3.34
C VAL A 36 10.11 -3.34 3.79
N LEU A 37 9.76 -2.20 3.21
CA LEU A 37 10.16 -0.87 3.66
C LEU A 37 8.94 -0.10 4.15
N SER A 38 8.91 0.23 5.44
CA SER A 38 7.91 1.10 6.03
C SER A 38 8.51 2.43 6.48
N PHE A 39 7.69 3.49 6.43
CA PHE A 39 8.13 4.81 6.90
C PHE A 39 7.78 5.09 8.36
N THR A 40 7.18 4.12 9.05
CA THR A 40 7.06 4.07 10.52
C THR A 40 7.14 2.64 11.00
N GLY A 41 7.54 2.42 12.23
CA GLY A 41 7.35 1.13 12.90
C GLY A 41 5.88 0.86 13.22
N GLY A 42 5.58 -0.34 13.71
CA GLY A 42 4.25 -0.72 14.19
C GLY A 42 3.95 -2.21 14.07
N GLN A 43 2.77 -2.59 14.53
CA GLN A 43 2.37 -4.00 14.68
C GLN A 43 2.46 -4.83 13.40
N MET A 44 2.23 -4.23 12.21
CA MET A 44 2.38 -4.93 10.95
C MET A 44 3.85 -5.34 10.71
N ILE A 45 4.80 -4.45 11.00
CA ILE A 45 6.24 -4.72 10.87
C ILE A 45 6.66 -5.85 11.82
N ASP A 46 6.16 -5.81 13.06
CA ASP A 46 6.44 -6.85 14.06
C ASP A 46 5.89 -8.21 13.60
N ALA A 47 4.66 -8.23 13.11
CA ALA A 47 4.01 -9.45 12.59
C ALA A 47 4.74 -10.04 11.36
N LEU A 48 5.20 -9.19 10.44
CA LEU A 48 5.97 -9.64 9.27
C LEU A 48 7.35 -10.17 9.68
N THR A 49 8.02 -9.50 10.60
CA THR A 49 9.32 -9.92 11.14
C THR A 49 9.22 -11.28 11.83
N GLN A 50 8.17 -11.51 12.63
CA GLN A 50 7.89 -12.80 13.27
C GLN A 50 7.64 -13.93 12.25
N ARG A 51 7.13 -13.60 11.04
CA ARG A 51 6.96 -14.54 9.93
C ARG A 51 8.23 -14.73 9.09
N GLY A 52 9.35 -14.15 9.50
CA GLY A 52 10.63 -14.26 8.80
C GLY A 52 10.79 -13.33 7.59
N VAL A 53 9.86 -12.38 7.37
CA VAL A 53 9.98 -11.39 6.31
C VAL A 53 10.98 -10.32 6.72
N LYS A 54 11.93 -10.01 5.84
CA LYS A 54 12.91 -8.95 6.08
C LYS A 54 12.22 -7.58 6.02
N CYS A 55 12.26 -6.84 7.11
CA CYS A 55 11.63 -5.52 7.25
C CYS A 55 12.65 -4.44 7.57
N HIS A 56 12.46 -3.27 6.97
CA HIS A 56 13.23 -2.06 7.22
C HIS A 56 12.31 -0.90 7.53
N VAL A 57 12.72 -0.06 8.49
CA VAL A 57 12.00 1.16 8.85
C VAL A 57 12.90 2.36 8.58
N VAL A 58 12.42 3.28 7.75
CA VAL A 58 13.06 4.56 7.44
C VAL A 58 12.08 5.67 7.75
N ASN A 59 12.22 6.29 8.91
CA ASN A 59 11.23 7.23 9.43
C ASN A 59 11.09 8.48 8.56
N THR A 60 9.90 8.71 8.02
CA THR A 60 9.48 9.98 7.42
C THR A 60 7.97 10.17 7.47
N SER A 61 7.55 11.42 7.67
CA SER A 61 6.16 11.86 7.56
C SER A 61 5.87 12.65 6.27
N HIS A 62 6.89 12.90 5.44
CA HIS A 62 6.80 13.77 4.28
C HIS A 62 6.81 12.98 2.95
N PRO A 63 6.01 13.39 1.95
CA PRO A 63 6.21 12.93 0.58
C PRO A 63 7.46 13.60 -0.02
N PHE A 64 8.13 12.91 -0.95
CA PHE A 64 9.33 13.40 -1.64
C PHE A 64 10.45 13.84 -0.69
N ASP A 65 10.63 13.13 0.43
CA ASP A 65 11.64 13.48 1.44
C ASP A 65 13.05 13.14 0.95
N VAL A 66 13.76 14.18 0.51
CA VAL A 66 15.13 14.03 -0.01
C VAL A 66 16.13 13.56 1.03
N ARG A 67 15.85 13.76 2.34
CA ARG A 67 16.76 13.41 3.45
C ARG A 67 16.97 11.89 3.56
N ILE A 68 15.94 11.11 3.21
CA ILE A 68 15.98 9.64 3.30
C ILE A 68 16.43 8.96 1.99
N THR A 69 16.61 9.73 0.91
CA THR A 69 16.93 9.19 -0.42
C THR A 69 18.20 8.34 -0.42
N ARG A 70 19.24 8.79 0.29
CA ARG A 70 20.51 8.05 0.39
C ARG A 70 20.31 6.71 1.09
N GLN A 71 19.61 6.71 2.22
CA GLN A 71 19.35 5.51 3.03
C GLN A 71 18.53 4.47 2.24
N ILE A 72 17.48 4.93 1.53
CA ILE A 72 16.67 4.03 0.68
C ILE A 72 17.50 3.48 -0.48
N LYS A 73 18.32 4.30 -1.12
CA LYS A 73 19.20 3.85 -2.21
C LYS A 73 20.19 2.77 -1.73
N GLU A 74 20.84 2.97 -0.59
CA GLU A 74 21.75 2.01 0.00
C GLU A 74 21.05 0.69 0.35
N LEU A 75 19.81 0.76 0.87
CA LEU A 75 18.98 -0.40 1.13
C LEU A 75 18.68 -1.18 -0.15
N ILE A 76 18.22 -0.50 -1.20
CA ILE A 76 17.87 -1.11 -2.48
C ILE A 76 19.09 -1.87 -3.07
N LEU A 77 20.25 -1.26 -3.03
CA LEU A 77 21.49 -1.88 -3.54
C LEU A 77 21.93 -3.07 -2.68
N ARG A 78 21.91 -2.93 -1.36
CA ARG A 78 22.31 -3.98 -0.41
C ARG A 78 21.44 -5.21 -0.49
N GLU A 79 20.11 -5.02 -0.66
CA GLU A 79 19.13 -6.09 -0.75
C GLU A 79 18.97 -6.64 -2.17
N ASN A 80 19.74 -6.13 -3.15
CA ASN A 80 19.65 -6.51 -4.57
C ASN A 80 18.21 -6.47 -5.11
N ILE A 81 17.50 -5.37 -4.86
CA ILE A 81 16.08 -5.20 -5.26
C ILE A 81 15.95 -5.15 -6.77
N GLN A 82 15.05 -5.96 -7.32
CA GLN A 82 14.79 -6.10 -8.75
C GLN A 82 13.45 -5.48 -9.18
N LEU A 83 12.53 -5.31 -8.25
CA LEU A 83 11.23 -4.67 -8.45
C LEU A 83 10.89 -3.87 -7.19
N ILE A 84 10.31 -2.69 -7.36
CA ILE A 84 9.72 -1.91 -6.27
C ILE A 84 8.21 -1.91 -6.44
N HIS A 85 7.48 -2.28 -5.38
CA HIS A 85 6.04 -2.17 -5.33
C HIS A 85 5.63 -1.18 -4.25
N ALA A 86 5.07 -0.05 -4.64
CA ALA A 86 4.73 1.04 -3.73
C ALA A 86 3.22 1.10 -3.46
N HIS A 87 2.84 1.05 -2.20
CA HIS A 87 1.45 1.09 -1.73
C HIS A 87 1.07 2.50 -1.29
N GLY A 88 0.26 3.17 -2.12
CA GLY A 88 -0.22 4.52 -1.89
C GLY A 88 0.80 5.63 -2.20
N SER A 89 0.29 6.85 -2.30
CA SER A 89 1.01 8.03 -2.81
C SER A 89 2.26 8.39 -2.02
N ARG A 90 2.21 8.24 -0.68
CA ARG A 90 3.35 8.56 0.17
C ARG A 90 4.51 7.57 0.00
N ALA A 91 4.20 6.31 -0.14
CA ALA A 91 5.20 5.29 -0.43
C ALA A 91 5.84 5.57 -1.79
N ALA A 92 5.01 5.70 -2.82
CA ALA A 92 5.47 5.91 -4.18
C ALA A 92 6.28 7.20 -4.36
N SER A 93 5.87 8.32 -3.75
CA SER A 93 6.58 9.60 -3.86
C SER A 93 8.02 9.55 -3.34
N ASN A 94 8.30 8.71 -2.34
CA ASN A 94 9.62 8.59 -1.74
C ASN A 94 10.56 7.63 -2.47
N VAL A 95 10.04 6.79 -3.37
CA VAL A 95 10.85 5.79 -4.09
C VAL A 95 10.87 5.98 -5.61
N ALA A 96 9.90 6.67 -6.20
CA ALA A 96 9.74 6.75 -7.66
C ALA A 96 10.98 7.30 -8.39
N PHE A 97 11.58 8.38 -7.90
CA PHE A 97 12.78 8.96 -8.49
C PHE A 97 14.02 8.09 -8.28
N ILE A 98 14.09 7.37 -7.15
CA ILE A 98 15.17 6.42 -6.85
C ILE A 98 15.07 5.23 -7.80
N ALA A 99 13.89 4.65 -7.95
CA ALA A 99 13.60 3.55 -8.87
C ALA A 99 14.02 3.90 -10.30
N ARG A 100 13.60 5.09 -10.80
CA ARG A 100 14.00 5.57 -12.11
C ARG A 100 15.51 5.75 -12.25
N LYS A 101 16.18 6.34 -11.26
CA LYS A 101 17.64 6.58 -11.28
C LYS A 101 18.44 5.27 -11.29
N LEU A 102 17.93 4.24 -10.60
CA LEU A 102 18.55 2.92 -10.53
C LEU A 102 18.08 1.97 -11.64
N HIS A 103 17.18 2.42 -12.53
CA HIS A 103 16.59 1.62 -13.63
C HIS A 103 15.85 0.37 -13.11
N ILE A 104 15.28 0.45 -11.89
CA ILE A 104 14.46 -0.61 -11.29
C ILE A 104 13.00 -0.34 -11.63
N PRO A 105 12.27 -1.32 -12.20
CA PRO A 105 10.84 -1.16 -12.47
C PRO A 105 10.08 -0.94 -11.17
N MET A 106 9.09 -0.03 -11.22
CA MET A 106 8.20 0.25 -10.08
C MET A 106 6.74 -0.02 -10.47
N VAL A 107 6.06 -0.78 -9.63
CA VAL A 107 4.59 -0.93 -9.63
C VAL A 107 4.03 0.02 -8.56
N TYR A 108 2.94 0.69 -8.87
CA TYR A 108 2.27 1.59 -7.94
C TYR A 108 0.83 1.17 -7.74
N THR A 109 0.47 0.76 -6.52
CA THR A 109 -0.92 0.46 -6.15
C THR A 109 -1.59 1.67 -5.51
N VAL A 110 -2.69 2.10 -6.14
CA VAL A 110 -3.55 3.21 -5.70
C VAL A 110 -4.66 2.65 -4.83
N HIS A 111 -4.49 2.70 -3.51
CA HIS A 111 -5.55 2.37 -2.55
C HIS A 111 -6.58 3.52 -2.41
N GLY A 112 -6.19 4.72 -2.78
CA GLY A 112 -6.97 5.95 -2.84
C GLY A 112 -6.06 7.09 -3.29
N TRP A 113 -6.62 8.02 -4.05
CA TRP A 113 -5.86 9.19 -4.50
C TRP A 113 -5.56 10.14 -3.35
N SER A 114 -4.43 10.84 -3.40
CA SER A 114 -4.06 11.82 -2.37
C SER A 114 -4.85 13.13 -2.46
N PHE A 115 -5.61 13.33 -3.54
CA PHE A 115 -6.47 14.49 -3.76
C PHE A 115 -7.95 14.14 -3.50
N HIS A 116 -8.66 15.03 -2.79
CA HIS A 116 -10.07 14.87 -2.43
C HIS A 116 -10.87 16.14 -2.76
N GLN A 117 -12.21 16.04 -2.76
CA GLN A 117 -13.06 17.16 -3.15
C GLN A 117 -13.10 18.27 -2.09
N ASP A 118 -12.95 17.95 -0.83
CA ASP A 118 -12.92 18.82 0.35
C ASP A 118 -11.62 19.62 0.53
N GLN A 119 -10.62 19.36 -0.31
CA GLN A 119 -9.36 20.12 -0.28
C GLN A 119 -9.49 21.43 -1.06
N SER A 120 -8.70 22.45 -0.64
CA SER A 120 -8.59 23.68 -1.42
C SER A 120 -8.09 23.40 -2.85
N PHE A 121 -8.56 24.21 -3.80
CA PHE A 121 -8.28 24.06 -5.22
C PHE A 121 -6.77 23.91 -5.54
N PHE A 122 -5.94 24.73 -4.89
CA PHE A 122 -4.48 24.68 -5.11
C PHE A 122 -3.84 23.39 -4.60
N ILE A 123 -4.23 22.96 -3.40
CA ILE A 123 -3.74 21.70 -2.81
C ILE A 123 -4.16 20.50 -3.67
N LYS A 124 -5.43 20.47 -4.10
CA LYS A 124 -5.94 19.43 -4.98
C LYS A 124 -5.16 19.35 -6.30
N ARG A 125 -4.90 20.50 -6.95
CA ARG A 125 -4.11 20.54 -8.20
C ARG A 125 -2.68 20.08 -7.99
N LEU A 126 -2.03 20.53 -6.92
CA LEU A 126 -0.67 20.09 -6.58
C LEU A 126 -0.58 18.59 -6.36
N ARG A 127 -1.54 18.02 -5.60
CA ARG A 127 -1.60 16.58 -5.36
C ARG A 127 -1.90 15.79 -6.63
N ALA A 128 -2.83 16.25 -7.46
CA ALA A 128 -3.13 15.61 -8.74
C ALA A 128 -1.91 15.63 -9.69
N TRP A 129 -1.14 16.74 -9.70
CA TRP A 129 0.10 16.83 -10.46
C TRP A 129 1.18 15.87 -9.93
N SER A 130 1.31 15.76 -8.61
CA SER A 130 2.20 14.81 -7.95
C SER A 130 1.84 13.36 -8.33
N GLU A 131 0.55 12.98 -8.28
CA GLU A 131 0.08 11.65 -8.71
C GLU A 131 0.41 11.39 -10.19
N LYS A 132 0.19 12.37 -11.04
CA LYS A 132 0.53 12.26 -12.46
C LYS A 132 2.02 11.95 -12.67
N ILE A 133 2.91 12.57 -11.88
CA ILE A 133 4.36 12.31 -11.94
C ILE A 133 4.66 10.88 -11.48
N ILE A 134 4.11 10.48 -10.33
CA ILE A 134 4.30 9.12 -9.79
C ILE A 134 3.86 8.07 -10.81
N CYS A 135 2.65 8.23 -11.37
CA CYS A 135 2.14 7.31 -12.40
C CYS A 135 3.03 7.25 -13.64
N LYS A 136 3.58 8.39 -14.09
CA LYS A 136 4.52 8.42 -15.24
C LYS A 136 5.86 7.75 -14.95
N LEU A 137 6.30 7.74 -13.70
CA LEU A 137 7.53 7.08 -13.28
C LEU A 137 7.35 5.59 -13.00
N SER A 138 6.11 5.15 -12.83
CA SER A 138 5.76 3.74 -12.62
C SER A 138 5.76 2.97 -13.95
N LYS A 139 6.22 1.72 -13.90
CA LYS A 139 6.11 0.77 -15.01
C LYS A 139 4.67 0.33 -15.19
N GLU A 140 3.97 0.12 -14.07
CA GLU A 140 2.55 -0.25 -14.05
C GLU A 140 1.85 0.46 -12.88
N VAL A 141 0.58 0.81 -13.07
CA VAL A 141 -0.29 1.38 -12.04
C VAL A 141 -1.47 0.46 -11.82
N ILE A 142 -1.65 0.00 -10.58
CA ILE A 142 -2.77 -0.82 -10.16
C ILE A 142 -3.77 0.08 -9.44
N CYS A 143 -5.00 0.13 -9.90
CA CYS A 143 -6.12 0.76 -9.21
C CYS A 143 -6.94 -0.32 -8.51
N VAL A 144 -7.23 -0.17 -7.21
CA VAL A 144 -8.00 -1.16 -6.46
C VAL A 144 -9.51 -1.11 -6.74
N SER A 145 -9.94 -0.22 -7.62
CA SER A 145 -11.33 -0.16 -8.11
C SER A 145 -11.41 0.57 -9.45
N GLU A 146 -12.46 0.27 -10.19
CA GLU A 146 -12.78 0.99 -11.43
C GLU A 146 -13.04 2.49 -11.17
N SER A 147 -13.63 2.83 -10.02
CA SER A 147 -13.84 4.22 -9.59
C SER A 147 -12.52 4.98 -9.46
N ASN A 148 -11.49 4.36 -8.87
CA ASN A 148 -10.15 4.95 -8.78
C ASN A 148 -9.55 5.18 -10.17
N ARG A 149 -9.65 4.22 -11.07
CA ARG A 149 -9.17 4.34 -12.45
C ARG A 149 -9.84 5.50 -13.18
N ILE A 150 -11.16 5.56 -13.17
CA ILE A 150 -11.93 6.63 -13.81
C ILE A 150 -11.59 8.01 -13.22
N THR A 151 -11.44 8.09 -11.89
CA THR A 151 -11.05 9.34 -11.22
C THR A 151 -9.67 9.82 -11.67
N GLY A 152 -8.68 8.93 -11.77
CA GLY A 152 -7.35 9.26 -12.28
C GLY A 152 -7.39 9.72 -13.74
N GLN A 153 -8.17 9.03 -14.59
CA GLN A 153 -8.36 9.41 -16.00
C GLN A 153 -8.95 10.82 -16.13
N LYS A 154 -10.02 11.11 -15.40
CA LYS A 154 -10.72 12.42 -15.45
C LYS A 154 -9.87 13.55 -14.85
N THR A 155 -9.09 13.29 -13.79
CA THR A 155 -8.41 14.36 -13.06
C THR A 155 -7.09 14.78 -13.70
N PHE A 156 -6.28 13.83 -14.17
CA PHE A 156 -4.94 14.13 -14.71
C PHE A 156 -4.55 13.33 -15.96
N GLY A 157 -5.51 12.61 -16.56
CA GLY A 157 -5.29 11.85 -17.81
C GLY A 157 -4.45 10.60 -17.60
N LEU A 158 -4.76 9.78 -16.60
CA LEU A 158 -4.15 8.47 -16.39
C LEU A 158 -4.35 7.60 -17.64
N LYS A 159 -3.26 7.16 -18.29
CA LYS A 159 -3.34 6.45 -19.58
C LYS A 159 -3.22 4.93 -19.41
N HIS A 160 -2.29 4.47 -18.59
CA HIS A 160 -2.00 3.06 -18.39
C HIS A 160 -2.25 2.71 -16.93
N SER A 161 -3.18 1.80 -16.71
CA SER A 161 -3.45 1.22 -15.41
C SER A 161 -4.32 -0.02 -15.56
N ILE A 162 -4.15 -0.95 -14.66
CA ILE A 162 -5.00 -2.14 -14.53
C ILE A 162 -5.85 -2.00 -13.27
N VAL A 163 -7.01 -2.64 -13.26
CA VAL A 163 -7.84 -2.74 -12.06
C VAL A 163 -7.63 -4.12 -11.46
N ILE A 164 -7.16 -4.15 -10.22
CA ILE A 164 -7.07 -5.37 -9.41
C ILE A 164 -7.70 -5.02 -8.06
N GLU A 165 -8.88 -5.57 -7.82
CA GLU A 165 -9.59 -5.37 -6.56
C GLU A 165 -8.85 -6.06 -5.41
N ASN A 166 -8.95 -5.48 -4.20
CA ASN A 166 -8.34 -6.08 -3.03
C ASN A 166 -8.99 -7.44 -2.75
N GLY A 167 -8.16 -8.48 -2.63
CA GLY A 167 -8.58 -9.76 -2.13
C GLY A 167 -8.81 -9.75 -0.62
N ILE A 168 -9.56 -10.74 -0.14
CA ILE A 168 -9.73 -11.01 1.29
C ILE A 168 -9.37 -12.46 1.60
N ASN A 169 -8.94 -12.71 2.82
CA ASN A 169 -8.68 -14.05 3.28
C ASN A 169 -10.01 -14.79 3.55
N LEU A 170 -10.44 -15.64 2.60
CA LEU A 170 -11.71 -16.36 2.69
C LEU A 170 -11.77 -17.39 3.84
N THR A 171 -10.63 -17.85 4.33
CA THR A 171 -10.59 -18.70 5.52
C THR A 171 -10.90 -17.92 6.79
N LYS A 172 -10.36 -16.70 6.90
CA LYS A 172 -10.60 -15.79 8.02
C LYS A 172 -12.01 -15.20 7.97
N PHE A 173 -12.48 -14.80 6.79
CA PHE A 173 -13.80 -14.20 6.55
C PHE A 173 -14.78 -15.20 5.93
N ASN A 174 -14.92 -16.34 6.57
CA ASN A 174 -15.85 -17.39 6.13
C ASN A 174 -17.22 -17.18 6.78
N PRO A 175 -18.31 -16.94 6.00
CA PRO A 175 -19.65 -16.73 6.54
C PRO A 175 -20.24 -17.96 7.23
N HIS A 176 -19.68 -19.15 6.95
CA HIS A 176 -20.10 -20.41 7.60
C HIS A 176 -19.32 -20.72 8.89
N ARG A 177 -18.41 -19.84 9.29
CA ARG A 177 -17.69 -19.99 10.55
C ARG A 177 -18.63 -19.64 11.71
N GLU A 178 -18.57 -20.42 12.76
CA GLU A 178 -19.23 -20.06 14.02
C GLU A 178 -18.57 -18.82 14.62
N PHE A 179 -19.38 -17.82 14.90
CA PHE A 179 -18.96 -16.61 15.59
C PHE A 179 -19.57 -16.58 16.99
N SER A 180 -18.84 -16.01 17.96
CA SER A 180 -19.41 -15.71 19.26
C SER A 180 -20.64 -14.81 19.09
N ASN A 181 -21.68 -15.06 19.86
CA ASN A 181 -22.87 -14.22 19.83
C ASN A 181 -22.57 -12.88 20.54
N LEU A 182 -22.07 -11.91 19.78
CA LEU A 182 -21.75 -10.58 20.28
C LEU A 182 -22.96 -9.87 20.88
N ARG A 183 -24.19 -10.17 20.42
CA ARG A 183 -25.40 -9.62 21.05
C ARG A 183 -25.51 -10.02 22.52
N ASN A 184 -25.33 -11.31 22.80
CA ASN A 184 -25.35 -11.80 24.17
C ASN A 184 -24.18 -11.22 25.01
N GLU A 185 -22.99 -11.12 24.40
CA GLU A 185 -21.80 -10.60 25.08
C GLU A 185 -21.96 -9.13 25.48
N PHE A 186 -22.61 -8.31 24.64
CA PHE A 186 -22.87 -6.90 24.91
C PHE A 186 -24.27 -6.62 25.52
N GLY A 187 -25.06 -7.67 25.82
CA GLY A 187 -26.36 -7.54 26.45
C GLY A 187 -27.48 -7.01 25.54
N PHE A 188 -27.30 -7.11 24.21
CA PHE A 188 -28.35 -6.74 23.26
C PHE A 188 -29.39 -7.85 23.12
N THR A 189 -30.64 -7.45 23.00
CA THR A 189 -31.79 -8.33 22.73
C THR A 189 -32.06 -8.42 21.21
N ASP A 190 -32.97 -9.31 20.82
CA ASP A 190 -33.39 -9.42 19.40
C ASP A 190 -34.17 -8.19 18.92
N GLU A 191 -34.76 -7.41 19.83
CA GLU A 191 -35.46 -6.17 19.52
C GLU A 191 -34.53 -4.97 19.28
N ASP A 192 -33.26 -5.09 19.63
CA ASP A 192 -32.29 -4.00 19.50
C ASP A 192 -31.78 -3.90 18.07
N PHE A 193 -31.84 -2.70 17.46
CA PHE A 193 -31.19 -2.40 16.20
C PHE A 193 -29.71 -2.04 16.44
N VAL A 194 -28.80 -2.95 16.12
CA VAL A 194 -27.37 -2.80 16.37
C VAL A 194 -26.62 -2.41 15.10
N ILE A 195 -25.90 -1.29 15.16
CA ILE A 195 -24.98 -0.85 14.10
C ILE A 195 -23.55 -1.11 14.59
N GLY A 196 -22.82 -1.95 13.85
CA GLY A 196 -21.40 -2.18 14.06
C GLY A 196 -20.56 -1.28 13.14
N PHE A 197 -19.48 -0.73 13.68
CA PHE A 197 -18.44 -0.05 12.93
C PHE A 197 -17.09 -0.71 13.23
N VAL A 198 -16.36 -1.10 12.17
CA VAL A 198 -15.07 -1.81 12.26
C VAL A 198 -13.96 -1.01 11.57
#